data_59839e669c16e8292c3bd1d38fafb348
#
_entry.id   59839e669c16e8292c3bd1d38fafb348
#
_cell.length_a   1.000
_cell.length_b   1.000
_cell.length_c   1.000
_cell.angle_alpha   90.00
_cell.angle_beta   90.00
_cell.angle_gamma   90.00
#
_symmetry.space_group_name_H-M   'P 1'
#
loop_
_entity.id
_entity.type
_entity.pdbx_description
1 polymer ?
#
loop_
_entity_poly.entity_id
_entity_poly.type
_entity_poly.pdbx_seq_one_letter_code
_entity_poly.pdbx_strand_id
1 'polypeptide(L)'
;MSFRTVISIAGFMAILALVAQSCYFSPKSAQRHLTMAAENTYDIIIVPGIPLIDGKWDSTMKARVYWSKFLYDKGITKNVMYSGSSVYSPYYEGEVMAMYAAAIGIPKEHIFTETKAEHSTENMYYGYHKSRKLGFKKIALASDPFQAKQLKSYAKLRISRSIGVIPIVFDSLKAMHPYMIDPVIDFKQAYNKDFISIKERESGWKRFKGTMSWNKDRNAYK
;
A
#
# COMPACT_ATOMS: atom_id res chain seq x y z
N MET A 1 -6.60 12.64 44.00
CA MET A 1 -5.83 11.60 43.27
C MET A 1 -4.43 11.54 43.89
N SER A 2 -3.92 10.39 44.29
CA SER A 2 -2.61 10.33 44.96
C SER A 2 -1.48 10.56 43.95
N PHE A 3 -0.34 11.12 44.39
CA PHE A 3 0.85 11.38 43.58
C PHE A 3 1.35 10.10 42.85
N ARG A 4 1.23 8.94 43.51
CA ARG A 4 1.55 7.61 42.93
C ARG A 4 0.65 7.26 41.73
N THR A 5 -0.65 7.59 41.81
CA THR A 5 -1.61 7.34 40.69
C THR A 5 -1.29 8.19 39.49
N VAL A 6 -0.88 9.46 39.69
CA VAL A 6 -0.50 10.37 38.59
C VAL A 6 0.76 9.89 37.86
N ILE A 7 1.79 9.45 38.60
CA ILE A 7 3.02 8.88 38.02
C ILE A 7 2.73 7.61 37.22
N SER A 8 1.87 6.71 37.74
CA SER A 8 1.49 5.48 37.04
C SER A 8 0.74 5.78 35.75
N ILE A 9 -0.16 6.75 35.74
CA ILE A 9 -0.89 7.16 34.52
C ILE A 9 0.06 7.79 33.51
N ALA A 10 0.94 8.69 33.93
CA ALA A 10 1.93 9.32 33.06
C ALA A 10 2.90 8.28 32.45
N GLY A 11 3.36 7.32 33.25
CA GLY A 11 4.20 6.21 32.77
C GLY A 11 3.47 5.34 31.75
N PHE A 12 2.22 4.99 31.99
CA PHE A 12 1.40 4.21 31.06
C PHE A 12 1.15 4.95 29.75
N MET A 13 0.84 6.23 29.81
CA MET A 13 0.67 7.07 28.61
C MET A 13 1.96 7.23 27.81
N ALA A 14 3.12 7.34 28.47
CA ALA A 14 4.42 7.38 27.80
C ALA A 14 4.73 6.06 27.07
N ILE A 15 4.44 4.91 27.70
CA ILE A 15 4.60 3.60 27.07
C ILE A 15 3.66 3.45 25.88
N LEU A 16 2.41 3.85 25.98
CA LEU A 16 1.45 3.85 24.86
C LEU A 16 1.93 4.71 23.70
N ALA A 17 2.46 5.90 23.97
CA ALA A 17 3.03 6.80 22.96
C ALA A 17 4.25 6.18 22.27
N LEU A 18 5.15 5.52 23.01
CA LEU A 18 6.32 4.82 22.45
C LEU A 18 5.90 3.64 21.57
N VAL A 19 4.90 2.86 22.00
CA VAL A 19 4.36 1.74 21.19
C VAL A 19 3.70 2.26 19.93
N ALA A 20 2.90 3.33 20.01
CA ALA A 20 2.28 3.93 18.83
C ALA A 20 3.31 4.44 17.82
N GLN A 21 4.40 5.07 18.26
CA GLN A 21 5.49 5.53 17.39
C GLN A 21 6.24 4.37 16.73
N SER A 22 6.29 3.19 17.34
CA SER A 22 6.95 2.02 16.77
C SER A 22 6.20 1.43 15.56
N CYS A 23 4.91 1.75 15.41
CA CYS A 23 4.06 1.26 14.31
C CYS A 23 4.25 2.00 12.98
N TYR A 24 4.98 3.11 12.97
CA TYR A 24 5.22 3.93 11.77
C TYR A 24 6.69 4.00 11.41
N PHE A 25 6.98 4.25 10.13
CA PHE A 25 8.28 4.77 9.75
C PHE A 25 8.39 6.24 10.19
N SER A 26 9.42 6.58 10.97
CA SER A 26 9.71 7.99 11.24
C SER A 26 10.11 8.72 9.95
N PRO A 27 9.92 10.06 9.85
CA PRO A 27 10.31 10.84 8.67
C PRO A 27 11.77 10.62 8.25
N LYS A 28 12.70 10.62 9.21
CA LYS A 28 14.11 10.31 8.97
C LYS A 28 14.35 8.91 8.42
N SER A 29 13.60 7.92 8.91
CA SER A 29 13.69 6.55 8.41
C SER A 29 13.09 6.40 7.02
N ALA A 30 11.95 7.06 6.75
CA ALA A 30 11.34 7.08 5.42
C ALA A 30 12.28 7.74 4.40
N GLN A 31 12.88 8.88 4.73
CA GLN A 31 13.86 9.55 3.87
C GLN A 31 15.05 8.65 3.56
N ARG A 32 15.61 7.96 4.54
CA ARG A 32 16.72 7.00 4.31
C ARG A 32 16.31 5.88 3.35
N HIS A 33 15.09 5.34 3.48
CA HIS A 33 14.57 4.33 2.55
C HIS A 33 14.43 4.87 1.12
N LEU A 34 14.01 6.13 0.96
CA LEU A 34 13.94 6.79 -0.34
C LEU A 34 15.32 6.97 -0.96
N THR A 35 16.33 7.44 -0.20
CA THR A 35 17.72 7.57 -0.67
C THR A 35 18.28 6.22 -1.15
N MET A 36 18.11 5.17 -0.34
CA MET A 36 18.54 3.81 -0.73
C MET A 36 17.80 3.30 -1.98
N ALA A 37 16.53 3.68 -2.17
CA ALA A 37 15.74 3.29 -3.34
C ALA A 37 16.23 4.02 -4.61
N ALA A 38 16.66 5.27 -4.51
CA ALA A 38 17.22 6.01 -5.62
C ALA A 38 18.56 5.43 -6.11
N GLU A 39 19.35 4.85 -5.20
CA GLU A 39 20.60 4.16 -5.55
C GLU A 39 20.37 2.77 -6.15
N ASN A 40 19.24 2.13 -5.83
CA ASN A 40 18.93 0.74 -6.19
C ASN A 40 17.58 0.64 -6.91
N THR A 41 17.46 1.28 -8.07
CA THR A 41 16.20 1.34 -8.83
C THR A 41 15.50 -0.01 -9.01
N TYR A 42 14.16 0.02 -9.13
CA TYR A 42 13.30 -1.17 -9.19
C TYR A 42 12.66 -1.34 -10.57
N ASP A 43 12.43 -2.59 -10.97
CA ASP A 43 11.68 -2.88 -12.18
C ASP A 43 10.21 -2.52 -11.99
N ILE A 44 9.67 -2.77 -10.80
CA ILE A 44 8.28 -2.50 -10.43
C ILE A 44 8.12 -2.24 -8.94
N ILE A 45 7.23 -1.33 -8.59
CA ILE A 45 6.74 -1.16 -7.21
C ILE A 45 5.33 -1.73 -7.07
N ILE A 46 5.03 -2.30 -5.89
CA ILE A 46 3.70 -2.76 -5.52
C ILE A 46 3.09 -1.72 -4.57
N VAL A 47 1.92 -1.20 -4.94
CA VAL A 47 1.15 -0.23 -4.18
C VAL A 47 -0.15 -0.90 -3.72
N PRO A 48 -0.31 -1.16 -2.42
CA PRO A 48 -1.53 -1.77 -1.89
C PRO A 48 -2.77 -0.90 -2.09
N GLY A 49 -3.89 -1.55 -2.35
CA GLY A 49 -5.18 -0.94 -2.60
C GLY A 49 -5.77 -0.18 -1.40
N ILE A 50 -6.72 0.66 -1.71
CA ILE A 50 -7.61 1.37 -0.78
C ILE A 50 -9.00 1.38 -1.40
N PRO A 51 -10.08 1.13 -0.62
CA PRO A 51 -11.43 1.16 -1.13
C PRO A 51 -11.83 2.52 -1.70
N LEU A 52 -12.49 2.50 -2.86
CA LEU A 52 -13.17 3.69 -3.37
C LEU A 52 -14.47 3.89 -2.58
N ILE A 53 -14.64 5.03 -1.93
CA ILE A 53 -15.83 5.38 -1.15
C ILE A 53 -16.48 6.61 -1.79
N ASP A 54 -17.81 6.58 -1.94
CA ASP A 54 -18.59 7.68 -2.52
C ASP A 54 -18.09 8.17 -3.90
N GLY A 55 -17.52 7.24 -4.70
CA GLY A 55 -17.04 7.53 -6.05
C GLY A 55 -15.81 8.43 -6.12
N LYS A 56 -15.13 8.66 -5.01
CA LYS A 56 -13.93 9.52 -4.91
C LYS A 56 -12.79 8.81 -4.19
N TRP A 57 -11.58 9.14 -4.55
CA TRP A 57 -10.43 8.73 -3.76
C TRP A 57 -10.35 9.52 -2.44
N ASP A 58 -9.97 8.84 -1.38
CA ASP A 58 -9.64 9.49 -0.13
C ASP A 58 -8.20 10.04 -0.14
N SER A 59 -7.82 10.71 0.94
CA SER A 59 -6.46 11.27 1.09
C SER A 59 -5.38 10.19 1.06
N THR A 60 -5.66 8.98 1.53
CA THR A 60 -4.69 7.86 1.56
C THR A 60 -4.48 7.28 0.18
N MET A 61 -5.57 7.02 -0.57
CA MET A 61 -5.48 6.58 -1.96
C MET A 61 -4.73 7.62 -2.81
N LYS A 62 -5.12 8.91 -2.70
CA LYS A 62 -4.46 10.01 -3.39
C LYS A 62 -2.97 10.06 -3.07
N ALA A 63 -2.60 9.97 -1.79
CA ALA A 63 -1.19 9.99 -1.37
C ALA A 63 -0.40 8.81 -1.95
N ARG A 64 -0.95 7.59 -1.98
CA ARG A 64 -0.27 6.41 -2.55
C ARG A 64 -0.11 6.52 -4.06
N VAL A 65 -1.14 6.99 -4.77
CA VAL A 65 -1.08 7.16 -6.23
C VAL A 65 -0.07 8.24 -6.60
N TYR A 66 -0.08 9.41 -5.93
CA TYR A 66 0.92 10.45 -6.17
C TYR A 66 2.33 10.04 -5.74
N TRP A 67 2.46 9.23 -4.68
CA TRP A 67 3.75 8.66 -4.30
C TRP A 67 4.32 7.75 -5.38
N SER A 68 3.50 6.91 -5.97
CA SER A 68 3.94 6.06 -7.07
C SER A 68 4.34 6.86 -8.30
N LYS A 69 3.60 7.95 -8.61
CA LYS A 69 3.96 8.90 -9.67
C LYS A 69 5.30 9.58 -9.39
N PHE A 70 5.52 10.04 -8.16
CA PHE A 70 6.80 10.60 -7.75
C PHE A 70 7.97 9.63 -7.97
N LEU A 71 7.80 8.37 -7.54
CA LEU A 71 8.84 7.35 -7.70
C LEU A 71 9.09 7.02 -9.18
N TYR A 72 8.04 7.00 -9.99
CA TYR A 72 8.13 6.80 -11.43
C TYR A 72 8.86 7.97 -12.12
N ASP A 73 8.47 9.20 -11.87
CA ASP A 73 9.06 10.40 -12.47
C ASP A 73 10.54 10.59 -12.08
N LYS A 74 10.92 10.14 -10.88
CA LYS A 74 12.31 10.14 -10.42
C LYS A 74 13.14 8.97 -10.96
N GLY A 75 12.56 8.09 -11.80
CA GLY A 75 13.23 6.92 -12.33
C GLY A 75 13.61 5.86 -11.27
N ILE A 76 13.03 5.95 -10.06
CA ILE A 76 13.26 4.99 -8.97
C ILE A 76 12.56 3.66 -9.29
N THR A 77 11.47 3.72 -10.02
CA THR A 77 10.80 2.54 -10.59
C THR A 77 10.48 2.73 -12.06
N LYS A 78 10.45 1.63 -12.82
CA LYS A 78 10.04 1.63 -14.23
C LYS A 78 8.55 1.34 -14.40
N ASN A 79 7.96 0.62 -13.46
CA ASN A 79 6.57 0.19 -13.53
C ASN A 79 5.91 0.28 -12.15
N VAL A 80 4.57 0.31 -12.15
CA VAL A 80 3.75 0.35 -10.93
C VAL A 80 2.70 -0.74 -11.01
N MET A 81 2.55 -1.54 -9.96
CA MET A 81 1.44 -2.48 -9.77
C MET A 81 0.57 -2.03 -8.62
N TYR A 82 -0.70 -1.78 -8.90
CA TYR A 82 -1.73 -1.55 -7.89
C TYR A 82 -2.40 -2.88 -7.55
N SER A 83 -2.45 -3.22 -6.26
CA SER A 83 -2.94 -4.52 -5.81
C SER A 83 -4.09 -4.36 -4.82
N GLY A 84 -5.22 -4.94 -5.13
CA GLY A 84 -6.41 -4.97 -4.28
C GLY A 84 -7.66 -5.37 -5.03
N SER A 85 -8.45 -6.27 -4.43
CA SER A 85 -9.75 -6.73 -4.90
C SER A 85 -10.86 -5.73 -4.54
N SER A 86 -12.10 -6.06 -4.87
CA SER A 86 -13.30 -5.39 -4.36
C SER A 86 -13.62 -5.92 -2.95
N VAL A 87 -13.19 -5.21 -1.91
CA VAL A 87 -13.23 -5.70 -0.51
C VAL A 87 -14.35 -5.06 0.29
N TYR A 88 -14.36 -3.73 0.37
CA TYR A 88 -15.34 -2.95 1.13
C TYR A 88 -16.27 -2.13 0.23
N SER A 89 -15.95 -2.03 -1.04
CA SER A 89 -16.78 -1.40 -2.07
C SER A 89 -16.82 -2.30 -3.31
N PRO A 90 -17.81 -2.16 -4.21
CA PRO A 90 -17.94 -3.03 -5.37
C PRO A 90 -16.91 -2.75 -6.49
N TYR A 91 -15.88 -1.99 -6.21
CA TYR A 91 -14.86 -1.63 -7.19
C TYR A 91 -13.53 -2.29 -6.85
N TYR A 92 -12.86 -2.87 -7.86
CA TYR A 92 -11.51 -3.39 -7.70
C TYR A 92 -10.55 -2.25 -7.38
N GLU A 93 -10.01 -2.25 -6.15
CA GLU A 93 -9.14 -1.18 -5.63
C GLU A 93 -7.91 -0.97 -6.52
N GLY A 94 -7.29 -2.07 -6.97
CA GLY A 94 -6.14 -2.02 -7.86
C GLY A 94 -6.44 -1.37 -9.21
N GLU A 95 -7.63 -1.61 -9.79
CA GLU A 95 -8.04 -1.02 -11.06
C GLU A 95 -8.39 0.47 -10.92
N VAL A 96 -9.11 0.83 -9.88
CA VAL A 96 -9.43 2.24 -9.58
C VAL A 96 -8.15 3.06 -9.43
N MET A 97 -7.19 2.57 -8.65
CA MET A 97 -5.91 3.27 -8.47
C MET A 97 -5.10 3.35 -9.76
N ALA A 98 -5.15 2.32 -10.60
CA ALA A 98 -4.53 2.31 -11.93
C ALA A 98 -5.13 3.38 -12.86
N MET A 99 -6.47 3.56 -12.84
CA MET A 99 -7.14 4.62 -13.59
C MET A 99 -6.69 6.01 -13.14
N TYR A 100 -6.63 6.25 -11.82
CA TYR A 100 -6.11 7.51 -11.29
C TYR A 100 -4.65 7.75 -11.70
N ALA A 101 -3.82 6.71 -11.63
CA ALA A 101 -2.42 6.79 -12.02
C ALA A 101 -2.24 7.16 -13.50
N ALA A 102 -3.03 6.56 -14.39
CA ALA A 102 -3.04 6.92 -15.80
C ALA A 102 -3.52 8.37 -16.02
N ALA A 103 -4.57 8.78 -15.30
CA ALA A 103 -5.13 10.13 -15.40
C ALA A 103 -4.16 11.23 -14.92
N ILE A 104 -3.24 10.92 -13.99
CA ILE A 104 -2.20 11.85 -13.55
C ILE A 104 -0.88 11.71 -14.32
N GLY A 105 -0.85 10.89 -15.40
CA GLY A 105 0.24 10.85 -16.38
C GLY A 105 1.31 9.77 -16.15
N ILE A 106 0.97 8.63 -15.53
CA ILE A 106 1.79 7.41 -15.67
C ILE A 106 1.31 6.71 -16.95
N PRO A 107 2.19 6.39 -17.91
CA PRO A 107 1.82 5.68 -19.14
C PRO A 107 1.16 4.32 -18.84
N LYS A 108 0.09 4.00 -19.56
CA LYS A 108 -0.70 2.78 -19.31
C LYS A 108 0.12 1.49 -19.41
N GLU A 109 1.09 1.45 -20.33
CA GLU A 109 2.01 0.33 -20.54
C GLU A 109 2.93 0.07 -19.34
N HIS A 110 3.06 1.04 -18.41
CA HIS A 110 3.84 0.91 -17.17
C HIS A 110 2.95 0.68 -15.94
N ILE A 111 1.63 0.54 -16.14
CA ILE A 111 0.68 0.31 -15.06
C ILE A 111 0.19 -1.14 -15.09
N PHE A 112 0.28 -1.82 -13.98
CA PHE A 112 -0.18 -3.18 -13.78
C PHE A 112 -1.18 -3.23 -12.63
N THR A 113 -2.11 -4.18 -12.68
CA THR A 113 -3.08 -4.40 -11.60
C THR A 113 -2.98 -5.81 -11.06
N GLU A 114 -3.36 -6.00 -9.81
CA GLU A 114 -3.59 -7.28 -9.16
C GLU A 114 -4.93 -7.16 -8.41
N THR A 115 -5.86 -8.06 -8.65
CA THR A 115 -7.27 -7.91 -8.24
C THR A 115 -7.81 -9.07 -7.38
N LYS A 116 -6.93 -9.95 -6.87
CA LYS A 116 -7.32 -11.06 -6.01
C LYS A 116 -7.12 -10.79 -4.53
N ALA A 117 -6.25 -9.83 -4.18
CA ALA A 117 -5.90 -9.55 -2.79
C ALA A 117 -7.06 -8.91 -2.03
N GLU A 118 -7.44 -9.51 -0.92
CA GLU A 118 -8.49 -9.02 -0.01
C GLU A 118 -7.92 -8.51 1.33
N HIS A 119 -6.64 -8.79 1.60
CA HIS A 119 -5.94 -8.40 2.83
C HIS A 119 -4.59 -7.74 2.52
N SER A 120 -4.11 -6.91 3.45
CA SER A 120 -2.84 -6.17 3.26
C SER A 120 -1.64 -7.08 2.97
N THR A 121 -1.56 -8.25 3.62
CA THR A 121 -0.49 -9.22 3.36
C THR A 121 -0.62 -9.90 2.00
N GLU A 122 -1.85 -10.07 1.50
CA GLU A 122 -2.12 -10.62 0.17
C GLU A 122 -1.74 -9.64 -0.93
N ASN A 123 -1.99 -8.33 -0.74
CA ASN A 123 -1.52 -7.30 -1.67
C ASN A 123 -0.02 -7.47 -1.96
N MET A 124 0.77 -7.66 -0.91
CA MET A 124 2.20 -7.86 -1.08
C MET A 124 2.54 -9.23 -1.68
N TYR A 125 1.87 -10.28 -1.23
CA TYR A 125 2.15 -11.66 -1.67
C TYR A 125 1.75 -11.86 -3.14
N TYR A 126 0.51 -11.53 -3.50
CA TYR A 126 0.01 -11.71 -4.87
C TYR A 126 0.67 -10.74 -5.85
N GLY A 127 0.86 -9.49 -5.44
CA GLY A 127 1.59 -8.50 -6.24
C GLY A 127 3.01 -8.95 -6.54
N TYR A 128 3.73 -9.53 -5.56
CA TYR A 128 5.06 -10.08 -5.77
C TYR A 128 5.06 -11.24 -6.76
N HIS A 129 4.20 -12.25 -6.55
CA HIS A 129 4.16 -13.42 -7.43
C HIS A 129 3.72 -13.05 -8.85
N LYS A 130 2.73 -12.16 -9.00
CA LYS A 130 2.34 -11.63 -10.31
C LYS A 130 3.49 -10.87 -10.99
N SER A 131 4.20 -10.02 -10.26
CA SER A 131 5.37 -9.31 -10.77
C SER A 131 6.46 -10.27 -11.24
N ARG A 132 6.74 -11.34 -10.46
CA ARG A 132 7.73 -12.37 -10.84
C ARG A 132 7.30 -13.12 -12.10
N LYS A 133 6.03 -13.47 -12.22
CA LYS A 133 5.46 -14.14 -13.41
C LYS A 133 5.55 -13.25 -14.67
N LEU A 134 5.43 -11.94 -14.51
CA LEU A 134 5.63 -10.96 -15.57
C LEU A 134 7.12 -10.72 -15.91
N GLY A 135 8.05 -11.37 -15.22
CA GLY A 135 9.50 -11.29 -15.50
C GLY A 135 10.24 -10.23 -14.70
N PHE A 136 9.58 -9.45 -13.85
CA PHE A 136 10.22 -8.43 -13.02
C PHE A 136 11.08 -9.07 -11.91
N LYS A 137 12.28 -8.53 -11.70
CA LYS A 137 13.27 -9.09 -10.76
C LYS A 137 13.45 -8.21 -9.52
N LYS A 138 13.60 -6.90 -9.71
CA LYS A 138 13.78 -5.92 -8.64
C LYS A 138 12.43 -5.32 -8.26
N ILE A 139 11.89 -5.75 -7.12
CA ILE A 139 10.52 -5.43 -6.68
C ILE A 139 10.56 -4.70 -5.35
N ALA A 140 9.76 -3.65 -5.19
CA ALA A 140 9.59 -2.97 -3.91
C ALA A 140 8.12 -2.77 -3.53
N LEU A 141 7.85 -2.66 -2.23
CA LEU A 141 6.62 -2.16 -1.66
C LEU A 141 6.69 -0.64 -1.55
N ALA A 142 5.71 0.08 -2.08
CA ALA A 142 5.54 1.52 -1.88
C ALA A 142 4.18 1.79 -1.23
N SER A 143 4.16 2.39 -0.04
CA SER A 143 2.92 2.66 0.71
C SER A 143 3.13 3.76 1.75
N ASP A 144 2.03 4.16 2.43
CA ASP A 144 2.13 5.06 3.57
C ASP A 144 3.02 4.47 4.69
N PRO A 145 3.57 5.32 5.59
CA PRO A 145 4.52 4.90 6.61
C PRO A 145 4.00 3.84 7.58
N PHE A 146 2.69 3.80 7.82
CA PHE A 146 2.08 2.82 8.71
C PHE A 146 2.03 1.45 8.03
N GLN A 147 1.38 1.34 6.87
CA GLN A 147 1.26 0.06 6.18
C GLN A 147 2.62 -0.48 5.72
N ALA A 148 3.50 0.39 5.22
CA ALA A 148 4.86 -0.02 4.85
C ALA A 148 5.63 -0.62 6.02
N LYS A 149 5.48 -0.06 7.24
CA LYS A 149 6.10 -0.58 8.46
C LYS A 149 5.56 -1.95 8.83
N GLN A 150 4.25 -2.13 8.80
CA GLN A 150 3.60 -3.41 9.12
C GLN A 150 3.99 -4.51 8.12
N LEU A 151 4.01 -4.20 6.82
CA LEU A 151 4.29 -5.18 5.79
C LEU A 151 5.79 -5.47 5.60
N LYS A 152 6.70 -4.62 6.09
CA LYS A 152 8.16 -4.79 5.92
C LYS A 152 8.64 -6.16 6.38
N SER A 153 8.32 -6.55 7.60
CA SER A 153 8.78 -7.83 8.16
C SER A 153 8.16 -9.01 7.40
N TYR A 154 6.86 -8.93 7.09
CA TYR A 154 6.18 -9.94 6.29
C TYR A 154 6.82 -10.10 4.91
N ALA A 155 7.01 -9.00 4.18
CA ALA A 155 7.61 -9.01 2.84
C ALA A 155 9.00 -9.65 2.85
N LYS A 156 9.88 -9.22 3.78
CA LYS A 156 11.27 -9.68 3.82
C LYS A 156 11.45 -11.09 4.36
N LEU A 157 10.65 -11.51 5.34
CA LEU A 157 10.83 -12.79 6.02
C LEU A 157 9.96 -13.92 5.42
N ARG A 158 8.82 -13.57 4.82
CA ARG A 158 7.85 -14.57 4.33
C ARG A 158 7.75 -14.65 2.80
N ILE A 159 8.28 -13.64 2.09
CA ILE A 159 8.25 -13.62 0.62
C ILE A 159 9.68 -13.61 0.08
N SER A 160 10.41 -12.50 0.20
CA SER A 160 11.81 -12.41 -0.25
C SER A 160 12.57 -11.30 0.48
N ARG A 161 13.81 -11.61 0.91
CA ARG A 161 14.70 -10.63 1.55
C ARG A 161 15.11 -9.48 0.62
N SER A 162 15.05 -9.71 -0.69
CA SER A 162 15.40 -8.72 -1.73
C SER A 162 14.35 -7.63 -1.95
N ILE A 163 13.14 -7.78 -1.38
CA ILE A 163 12.07 -6.79 -1.54
C ILE A 163 12.49 -5.46 -0.92
N GLY A 164 12.47 -4.39 -1.74
CA GLY A 164 12.60 -3.02 -1.26
C GLY A 164 11.36 -2.56 -0.50
N VAL A 165 11.52 -1.55 0.35
CA VAL A 165 10.38 -0.90 1.04
C VAL A 165 10.58 0.60 0.97
N ILE A 166 9.64 1.31 0.37
CA ILE A 166 9.70 2.74 0.10
C ILE A 166 8.47 3.43 0.71
N PRO A 167 8.55 3.80 2.01
CA PRO A 167 7.47 4.54 2.66
C PRO A 167 7.32 5.92 2.05
N ILE A 168 6.10 6.47 2.05
CA ILE A 168 5.85 7.86 1.66
C ILE A 168 6.73 8.79 2.51
N VAL A 169 7.45 9.68 1.83
CA VAL A 169 8.12 10.84 2.43
C VAL A 169 7.20 12.04 2.24
N PHE A 170 6.51 12.43 3.30
CA PHE A 170 5.47 13.47 3.20
C PHE A 170 6.03 14.84 2.75
N ASP A 171 7.27 15.17 3.06
CA ASP A 171 7.88 16.42 2.60
C ASP A 171 8.07 16.42 1.08
N SER A 172 8.48 15.28 0.49
CA SER A 172 8.54 15.11 -0.97
C SER A 172 7.16 15.22 -1.61
N LEU A 173 6.13 14.62 -0.96
CA LEU A 173 4.76 14.66 -1.44
C LEU A 173 4.17 16.08 -1.35
N LYS A 174 4.45 16.82 -0.27
CA LYS A 174 4.05 18.22 -0.11
C LYS A 174 4.63 19.13 -1.20
N ALA A 175 5.86 18.86 -1.64
CA ALA A 175 6.47 19.61 -2.74
C ALA A 175 5.73 19.42 -4.07
N MET A 176 5.00 18.33 -4.25
CA MET A 176 4.14 18.10 -5.41
C MET A 176 2.76 18.76 -5.30
N HIS A 177 2.34 19.15 -4.10
CA HIS A 177 0.97 19.63 -3.83
C HIS A 177 0.47 20.73 -4.79
N PRO A 178 1.27 21.73 -5.20
CA PRO A 178 0.82 22.75 -6.15
C PRO A 178 0.43 22.18 -7.54
N TYR A 179 0.91 20.99 -7.89
CA TYR A 179 0.67 20.32 -9.18
C TYR A 179 -0.29 19.15 -9.08
N MET A 180 -0.79 18.85 -7.87
CA MET A 180 -1.75 17.78 -7.66
C MET A 180 -3.13 18.20 -8.13
N ILE A 181 -3.73 17.36 -8.99
CA ILE A 181 -5.11 17.49 -9.46
C ILE A 181 -5.97 16.39 -8.86
N ASP A 182 -7.28 16.54 -8.93
CA ASP A 182 -8.27 15.50 -8.62
C ASP A 182 -8.97 15.12 -9.95
N PRO A 183 -8.40 14.19 -10.73
CA PRO A 183 -8.95 13.85 -12.03
C PRO A 183 -10.27 13.11 -11.89
N VAL A 184 -11.16 13.36 -12.84
CA VAL A 184 -12.40 12.57 -12.99
C VAL A 184 -12.04 11.31 -13.77
N ILE A 185 -12.38 10.15 -13.21
CA ILE A 185 -12.21 8.84 -13.85
C ILE A 185 -13.55 8.13 -13.98
N ASP A 186 -13.67 7.27 -14.96
CA ASP A 186 -14.82 6.36 -15.09
C ASP A 186 -14.59 5.08 -14.28
N PHE A 187 -14.67 5.20 -12.96
CA PHE A 187 -14.46 4.09 -12.02
C PHE A 187 -15.46 2.93 -12.18
N LYS A 188 -16.56 3.14 -12.94
CA LYS A 188 -17.52 2.06 -13.23
C LYS A 188 -16.89 0.93 -14.04
N GLN A 189 -15.81 1.18 -14.76
CA GLN A 189 -15.03 0.14 -15.45
C GLN A 189 -14.39 -0.87 -14.50
N ALA A 190 -14.14 -0.48 -13.23
CA ALA A 190 -13.62 -1.36 -12.18
C ALA A 190 -14.72 -2.05 -11.35
N TYR A 191 -15.98 -2.01 -11.80
CA TYR A 191 -17.10 -2.56 -11.05
C TYR A 191 -17.12 -4.09 -11.06
N ASN A 192 -17.19 -4.68 -9.88
CA ASN A 192 -17.40 -6.11 -9.69
C ASN A 192 -18.91 -6.40 -9.50
N LYS A 193 -19.53 -6.99 -10.51
CA LYS A 193 -20.96 -7.35 -10.47
C LYS A 193 -21.30 -8.46 -9.46
N ASP A 194 -20.33 -9.26 -9.09
CA ASP A 194 -20.49 -10.37 -8.13
C ASP A 194 -20.02 -9.96 -6.72
N PHE A 195 -19.94 -8.66 -6.44
CA PHE A 195 -19.44 -8.13 -5.18
C PHE A 195 -20.34 -8.53 -4.00
N ILE A 196 -19.72 -9.11 -3.00
CA ILE A 196 -20.25 -9.27 -1.65
C ILE A 196 -19.18 -8.75 -0.69
N SER A 197 -19.53 -7.83 0.20
CA SER A 197 -18.57 -7.22 1.13
C SER A 197 -17.88 -8.29 1.99
N ILE A 198 -16.58 -8.13 2.22
CA ILE A 198 -15.83 -9.02 3.11
C ILE A 198 -16.43 -9.07 4.53
N LYS A 199 -17.12 -7.99 4.96
CA LYS A 199 -17.81 -7.97 6.26
C LYS A 199 -18.97 -8.95 6.31
N GLU A 200 -19.60 -9.25 5.18
CA GLU A 200 -20.71 -10.22 5.05
C GLU A 200 -20.19 -11.65 4.85
N ARG A 201 -19.09 -11.81 4.10
CA ARG A 201 -18.50 -13.12 3.77
C ARG A 201 -17.61 -13.70 4.87
N GLU A 202 -17.06 -12.84 5.73
CA GLU A 202 -16.04 -13.25 6.71
C GLU A 202 -16.35 -12.73 8.11
N SER A 203 -16.29 -13.65 9.10
CA SER A 203 -16.27 -13.27 10.51
C SER A 203 -15.04 -12.42 10.85
N GLY A 204 -15.11 -11.65 11.94
CA GLY A 204 -13.97 -10.85 12.41
C GLY A 204 -12.71 -11.67 12.62
N TRP A 205 -12.84 -12.91 13.10
CA TRP A 205 -11.73 -13.84 13.29
C TRP A 205 -11.10 -14.30 11.98
N LYS A 206 -11.94 -14.57 10.96
CA LYS A 206 -11.44 -14.96 9.62
C LYS A 206 -10.67 -13.79 8.97
N ARG A 207 -11.19 -12.56 9.07
CA ARG A 207 -10.50 -11.35 8.60
C ARG A 207 -9.17 -11.11 9.31
N PHE A 208 -9.13 -11.32 10.63
CA PHE A 208 -7.88 -11.24 11.39
C PHE A 208 -6.86 -12.27 10.87
N LYS A 209 -7.26 -13.53 10.65
CA LYS A 209 -6.38 -14.55 10.06
C LYS A 209 -5.88 -14.16 8.67
N GLY A 210 -6.74 -13.56 7.83
CA GLY A 210 -6.36 -13.05 6.51
C GLY A 210 -5.30 -11.95 6.61
N THR A 211 -5.50 -10.98 7.51
CA THR A 211 -4.51 -9.93 7.79
C THR A 211 -3.15 -10.51 8.22
N MET A 212 -3.16 -11.62 8.97
CA MET A 212 -1.95 -12.34 9.37
C MET A 212 -1.42 -13.29 8.29
N SER A 213 -2.03 -13.32 7.09
CA SER A 213 -1.64 -14.16 5.94
C SER A 213 -1.78 -15.67 6.16
N TRP A 214 -2.69 -16.09 7.04
CA TRP A 214 -2.91 -17.51 7.30
C TRP A 214 -3.82 -18.19 6.28
N ASN A 215 -4.71 -17.42 5.60
CA ASN A 215 -5.72 -17.93 4.66
C ASN A 215 -5.39 -17.66 3.18
N LYS A 216 -4.21 -17.10 2.86
CA LYS A 216 -3.86 -16.75 1.47
C LYS A 216 -3.79 -17.98 0.56
N ASP A 217 -4.25 -17.84 -0.67
CA ASP A 217 -4.02 -18.82 -1.72
C ASP A 217 -2.55 -18.82 -2.16
N ARG A 218 -1.83 -19.89 -1.80
CA ARG A 218 -0.42 -20.04 -2.14
C ARG A 218 -0.18 -20.35 -3.62
N ASN A 219 -1.23 -20.70 -4.37
CA ASN A 219 -1.14 -21.03 -5.80
C ASN A 219 -1.56 -19.86 -6.70
N ALA A 220 -2.06 -18.76 -6.12
CA ALA A 220 -2.35 -17.57 -6.87
C ALA A 220 -1.07 -17.08 -7.59
N TYR A 221 -1.14 -16.96 -8.90
CA TYR A 221 -0.04 -16.51 -9.76
C TYR A 221 1.22 -17.43 -9.80
N LYS A 222 1.11 -18.71 -9.42
CA LYS A 222 2.15 -19.70 -9.71
C LYS A 222 2.16 -20.10 -11.19
#